data_00226ab091c1509c5b6b59eba1ba6c94
#
_entry.id   00226ab091c1509c5b6b59eba1ba6c94
#
_cell.length_a   1.000
_cell.length_b   1.000
_cell.length_c   1.000
_cell.angle_alpha   90.00
_cell.angle_beta   90.00
_cell.angle_gamma   90.00
#
_symmetry.space_group_name_H-M   'P 1'
#
loop_
_entity.id
_entity.type
_entity.pdbx_description
1 polymer ?
#
loop_
_entity_poly.entity_id
_entity_poly.type
_entity_poly.pdbx_seq_one_letter_code
_entity_poly.pdbx_strand_id
1 'polypeptide(L)'
;GLGDVYKRQKHFPNIYQKCLSLGIDITKDYIPVAPAAHYLCGGIKVDTNGESSIQRLYAVGECSCTGLHGGNRLASNSLIEAVVYADAAAKHAMEVKDHYSYRHDVPEWNDEGTRHPEEMVLITQSIKEVGQIMATYVGIVRSDLRLKRAWNRLDILYEETEKLFKCSKASREICELRNIINVGYLIMRQAMERKESRGLH
;
A
#
# COMPACT_ATOMS: atom_id res chain seq x y z
N GLY A 1 -28.80 25.46 3.48
CA GLY A 1 -30.19 25.59 3.08
C GLY A 1 -30.80 24.29 2.55
N LEU A 2 -32.13 24.22 2.42
CA LEU A 2 -32.85 23.02 1.93
C LEU A 2 -32.30 22.49 0.57
N GLY A 3 -31.78 23.35 -0.30
CA GLY A 3 -31.17 22.96 -1.57
C GLY A 3 -29.92 22.10 -1.45
N ASP A 4 -29.15 22.22 -0.37
CA ASP A 4 -27.92 21.45 -0.17
C ASP A 4 -28.21 20.04 0.33
N VAL A 5 -29.28 19.85 1.09
CA VAL A 5 -29.76 18.57 1.59
C VAL A 5 -30.19 17.67 0.41
N TYR A 6 -31.01 18.21 -0.49
CA TYR A 6 -31.49 17.48 -1.67
C TYR A 6 -30.33 17.14 -2.65
N LYS A 7 -29.36 18.03 -2.78
CA LYS A 7 -28.16 17.79 -3.57
C LYS A 7 -27.35 16.63 -3.01
N ARG A 8 -27.13 16.52 -1.68
CA ARG A 8 -26.37 15.45 -1.04
C ARG A 8 -26.95 14.06 -1.33
N GLN A 9 -28.26 13.90 -1.18
CA GLN A 9 -28.96 12.63 -1.46
C GLN A 9 -28.84 12.21 -2.92
N LYS A 10 -29.00 13.18 -3.84
CA LYS A 10 -28.95 12.92 -5.28
C LYS A 10 -27.53 12.66 -5.80
N HIS A 11 -26.53 13.38 -5.27
CA HIS A 11 -25.15 13.23 -5.70
C HIS A 11 -24.43 12.04 -5.06
N PHE A 12 -24.83 11.64 -3.85
CA PHE A 12 -24.18 10.58 -3.10
C PHE A 12 -25.18 9.53 -2.58
N PRO A 13 -26.00 8.91 -3.46
CA PRO A 13 -27.09 8.03 -3.03
C PRO A 13 -26.59 6.82 -2.24
N ASN A 14 -25.47 6.21 -2.64
CA ASN A 14 -24.91 5.04 -1.96
C ASN A 14 -24.39 5.39 -0.55
N ILE A 15 -23.72 6.53 -0.40
CA ILE A 15 -23.25 7.01 0.90
C ILE A 15 -24.43 7.33 1.80
N TYR A 16 -25.46 7.98 1.26
CA TYR A 16 -26.68 8.31 1.98
C TYR A 16 -27.35 7.04 2.53
N GLN A 17 -27.59 6.04 1.67
CA GLN A 17 -28.20 4.77 2.07
C GLN A 17 -27.36 4.03 3.12
N LYS A 18 -26.03 4.01 2.94
CA LYS A 18 -25.13 3.38 3.90
C LYS A 18 -25.17 4.08 5.25
N CYS A 19 -25.15 5.40 5.30
CA CYS A 19 -25.27 6.16 6.55
C CYS A 19 -26.62 5.92 7.22
N LEU A 20 -27.72 5.94 6.47
CA LEU A 20 -29.06 5.64 6.99
C LEU A 20 -29.14 4.25 7.61
N SER A 21 -28.52 3.23 6.98
CA SER A 21 -28.49 1.88 7.54
C SER A 21 -27.75 1.77 8.87
N LEU A 22 -26.93 2.77 9.20
CA LEU A 22 -26.21 2.91 10.46
C LEU A 22 -26.88 3.91 11.42
N GLY A 23 -28.08 4.39 11.10
CA GLY A 23 -28.84 5.34 11.92
C GLY A 23 -28.38 6.79 11.76
N ILE A 24 -27.58 7.12 10.75
CA ILE A 24 -27.05 8.47 10.49
C ILE A 24 -27.78 9.07 9.29
N ASP A 25 -28.60 10.08 9.52
CA ASP A 25 -29.21 10.86 8.44
C ASP A 25 -28.33 12.05 8.06
N ILE A 26 -27.53 11.91 7.00
CA ILE A 26 -26.58 12.95 6.55
C ILE A 26 -27.26 14.27 6.13
N THR A 27 -28.57 14.33 6.10
CA THR A 27 -29.32 15.57 5.90
C THR A 27 -29.42 16.40 7.17
N LYS A 28 -29.31 15.77 8.33
CA LYS A 28 -29.45 16.34 9.67
C LYS A 28 -28.20 16.14 10.53
N ASP A 29 -27.57 14.98 10.38
CA ASP A 29 -26.46 14.54 11.22
C ASP A 29 -25.12 14.75 10.54
N TYR A 30 -24.05 14.88 11.34
CA TYR A 30 -22.68 14.84 10.87
C TYR A 30 -22.20 13.40 10.77
N ILE A 31 -21.49 13.09 9.69
CA ILE A 31 -20.81 11.80 9.55
C ILE A 31 -19.57 11.83 10.46
N PRO A 32 -19.42 10.90 11.42
CA PRO A 32 -18.20 10.80 12.20
C PRO A 32 -17.03 10.39 11.31
N VAL A 33 -15.95 11.17 11.33
CA VAL A 33 -14.75 10.93 10.53
C VAL A 33 -13.52 11.00 11.42
N ALA A 34 -12.48 10.25 11.04
CA ALA A 34 -11.16 10.30 11.65
C ALA A 34 -10.10 10.48 10.56
N PRO A 35 -9.05 11.28 10.83
CA PRO A 35 -7.92 11.37 9.92
C PRO A 35 -7.23 10.00 9.78
N ALA A 36 -6.92 9.61 8.54
CA ALA A 36 -6.21 8.37 8.23
C ALA A 36 -5.29 8.57 7.03
N ALA A 37 -4.22 7.79 6.96
CA ALA A 37 -3.43 7.70 5.75
C ALA A 37 -4.30 7.13 4.63
N HIS A 38 -4.25 7.73 3.44
CA HIS A 38 -5.13 7.36 2.32
C HIS A 38 -4.35 6.86 1.11
N TYR A 39 -3.34 7.59 0.68
CA TYR A 39 -2.56 7.28 -0.53
C TYR A 39 -1.08 7.26 -0.21
N LEU A 40 -0.34 6.28 -0.76
CA LEU A 40 1.05 6.05 -0.41
C LEU A 40 1.95 7.25 -0.76
N CYS A 41 1.69 7.95 -1.86
CA CYS A 41 2.48 9.07 -2.39
C CYS A 41 3.96 8.73 -2.64
N GLY A 42 4.31 7.47 -2.66
CA GLY A 42 5.64 6.92 -2.84
C GLY A 42 5.55 5.54 -3.50
N GLY A 43 6.63 4.78 -3.43
CA GLY A 43 6.65 3.43 -4.00
C GLY A 43 7.94 3.14 -4.77
N ILE A 44 7.85 2.30 -5.77
CA ILE A 44 8.94 1.94 -6.66
C ILE A 44 9.24 3.15 -7.55
N LYS A 45 10.47 3.69 -7.45
CA LYS A 45 10.91 4.80 -8.30
C LYS A 45 10.96 4.35 -9.75
N VAL A 46 10.32 5.14 -10.62
CA VAL A 46 10.25 4.88 -12.06
C VAL A 46 10.64 6.10 -12.89
N ASP A 47 10.99 5.86 -14.13
CA ASP A 47 11.19 6.89 -15.15
C ASP A 47 9.86 7.31 -15.82
N THR A 48 9.91 8.12 -16.86
CA THR A 48 8.74 8.58 -17.61
C THR A 48 8.00 7.47 -18.38
N ASN A 49 8.63 6.31 -18.57
CA ASN A 49 8.04 5.13 -19.18
C ASN A 49 7.46 4.15 -18.13
N GLY A 50 7.54 4.49 -16.84
CA GLY A 50 7.14 3.59 -15.78
C GLY A 50 8.14 2.46 -15.51
N GLU A 51 9.33 2.48 -16.11
CA GLU A 51 10.37 1.48 -15.87
C GLU A 51 11.15 1.80 -14.59
N SER A 52 11.40 0.77 -13.78
CA SER A 52 12.17 0.90 -12.55
C SER A 52 13.69 0.86 -12.82
N SER A 53 14.50 0.94 -11.76
CA SER A 53 15.95 0.71 -11.85
C SER A 53 16.33 -0.73 -12.21
N ILE A 54 15.39 -1.65 -12.16
CA ILE A 54 15.55 -3.04 -12.60
C ILE A 54 15.02 -3.12 -14.03
N GLN A 55 15.87 -3.42 -14.98
CA GLN A 55 15.48 -3.52 -16.38
C GLN A 55 14.31 -4.47 -16.59
N ARG A 56 13.35 -4.07 -17.41
CA ARG A 56 12.13 -4.85 -17.73
C ARG A 56 11.14 -4.99 -16.58
N LEU A 57 11.35 -4.28 -15.48
CA LEU A 57 10.40 -4.21 -14.38
C LEU A 57 9.74 -2.83 -14.36
N TYR A 58 8.45 -2.82 -14.62
CA TYR A 58 7.62 -1.61 -14.64
C TYR A 58 6.76 -1.55 -13.39
N ALA A 59 6.51 -0.33 -12.91
CA ALA A 59 5.53 -0.08 -11.87
C ALA A 59 4.65 1.10 -12.27
N VAL A 60 3.34 0.92 -12.17
CA VAL A 60 2.35 1.95 -12.55
C VAL A 60 1.23 2.03 -11.51
N GLY A 61 0.66 3.21 -11.32
CA GLY A 61 -0.37 3.47 -10.32
C GLY A 61 0.19 3.67 -8.91
N GLU A 62 -0.58 3.39 -7.89
CA GLU A 62 -0.25 3.71 -6.50
C GLU A 62 1.06 3.09 -6.00
N CYS A 63 1.48 1.94 -6.55
CA CYS A 63 2.75 1.30 -6.17
C CYS A 63 3.99 1.98 -6.76
N SER A 64 3.83 2.93 -7.68
CA SER A 64 4.93 3.65 -8.33
C SER A 64 5.20 5.00 -7.68
N CYS A 65 6.45 5.43 -7.71
CA CYS A 65 6.89 6.76 -7.34
C CYS A 65 7.37 7.51 -8.58
N THR A 66 6.47 8.24 -9.21
CA THR A 66 6.74 9.07 -10.39
C THR A 66 7.25 10.46 -10.01
N GLY A 67 7.07 10.87 -8.74
CA GLY A 67 7.34 12.22 -8.26
C GLY A 67 6.16 13.19 -8.40
N LEU A 68 5.09 12.81 -9.10
CA LEU A 68 3.92 13.69 -9.34
C LEU A 68 3.28 14.17 -8.04
N HIS A 69 3.17 13.31 -7.06
CA HIS A 69 2.42 13.60 -5.83
C HIS A 69 3.24 14.33 -4.76
N GLY A 70 4.56 14.34 -4.87
CA GLY A 70 5.42 14.95 -3.86
C GLY A 70 5.16 14.38 -2.46
N GLY A 71 5.05 15.26 -1.47
CA GLY A 71 4.77 14.86 -0.08
C GLY A 71 3.29 14.59 0.22
N ASN A 72 2.38 15.03 -0.65
CA ASN A 72 0.94 14.83 -0.46
C ASN A 72 0.18 14.97 -1.78
N ARG A 73 -0.60 13.96 -2.13
CA ARG A 73 -1.33 13.88 -3.40
C ARG A 73 -2.45 14.93 -3.51
N LEU A 74 -2.52 15.62 -4.63
CA LEU A 74 -3.72 16.38 -4.99
C LEU A 74 -4.84 15.40 -5.37
N ALA A 75 -6.03 15.64 -4.82
CA ALA A 75 -7.19 14.77 -5.04
C ALA A 75 -7.46 14.52 -6.53
N SER A 76 -7.87 13.31 -6.87
CA SER A 76 -8.22 12.82 -8.21
C SER A 76 -7.05 12.61 -9.19
N ASN A 77 -5.83 13.05 -8.89
CA ASN A 77 -4.69 12.88 -9.80
C ASN A 77 -4.18 11.44 -9.89
N SER A 78 -4.47 10.59 -8.90
CA SER A 78 -3.99 9.20 -8.88
C SER A 78 -4.48 8.35 -10.05
N LEU A 79 -5.75 8.48 -10.42
CA LEU A 79 -6.32 7.72 -11.55
C LEU A 79 -5.74 8.16 -12.89
N ILE A 80 -5.54 9.47 -13.05
CA ILE A 80 -4.95 10.01 -14.29
C ILE A 80 -3.49 9.56 -14.40
N GLU A 81 -2.72 9.64 -13.33
CA GLU A 81 -1.34 9.12 -13.27
C GLU A 81 -1.28 7.65 -13.66
N ALA A 82 -2.13 6.82 -13.05
CA ALA A 82 -2.16 5.38 -13.33
C ALA A 82 -2.42 5.09 -14.81
N VAL A 83 -3.36 5.78 -15.43
CA VAL A 83 -3.71 5.58 -16.85
C VAL A 83 -2.56 6.05 -17.77
N VAL A 84 -2.00 7.23 -17.51
CA VAL A 84 -0.92 7.79 -18.33
C VAL A 84 0.33 6.91 -18.28
N TYR A 85 0.73 6.50 -17.08
CA TYR A 85 1.92 5.66 -16.93
C TYR A 85 1.69 4.22 -17.40
N ALA A 86 0.46 3.68 -17.32
CA ALA A 86 0.15 2.38 -17.90
C ALA A 86 0.27 2.40 -19.43
N ASP A 87 -0.23 3.45 -20.08
CA ASP A 87 -0.09 3.63 -21.52
C ASP A 87 1.39 3.79 -21.95
N ALA A 88 2.14 4.63 -21.22
CA ALA A 88 3.57 4.83 -21.49
C ALA A 88 4.37 3.53 -21.31
N ALA A 89 4.13 2.80 -20.22
CA ALA A 89 4.80 1.53 -19.94
C ALA A 89 4.48 0.47 -21.01
N ALA A 90 3.22 0.38 -21.45
CA ALA A 90 2.81 -0.55 -22.49
C ALA A 90 3.50 -0.23 -23.82
N LYS A 91 3.55 1.04 -24.22
CA LYS A 91 4.23 1.48 -25.45
C LYS A 91 5.72 1.16 -25.41
N HIS A 92 6.40 1.55 -24.35
CA HIS A 92 7.82 1.27 -24.17
C HIS A 92 8.13 -0.24 -24.15
N ALA A 93 7.34 -1.03 -23.43
CA ALA A 93 7.50 -2.48 -23.41
C ALA A 93 7.35 -3.11 -24.81
N MET A 94 6.42 -2.61 -25.62
CA MET A 94 6.25 -3.05 -27.00
C MET A 94 7.41 -2.66 -27.91
N GLU A 95 8.02 -1.51 -27.71
CA GLU A 95 9.19 -1.05 -28.46
C GLU A 95 10.45 -1.89 -28.17
N VAL A 96 10.61 -2.29 -26.91
CA VAL A 96 11.85 -2.97 -26.47
C VAL A 96 11.74 -4.51 -26.46
N LYS A 97 10.52 -5.08 -26.59
CA LYS A 97 10.29 -6.53 -26.43
C LYS A 97 11.19 -7.40 -27.31
N ASP A 98 11.44 -6.97 -28.55
CA ASP A 98 12.19 -7.74 -29.52
C ASP A 98 13.72 -7.67 -29.30
N HIS A 99 14.17 -6.80 -28.40
CA HIS A 99 15.57 -6.75 -27.94
C HIS A 99 15.92 -7.84 -26.92
N TYR A 100 14.91 -8.58 -26.44
CA TYR A 100 15.09 -9.59 -25.40
C TYR A 100 14.57 -10.95 -25.85
N SER A 101 15.30 -11.99 -25.48
CA SER A 101 14.85 -13.37 -25.64
C SER A 101 14.09 -13.85 -24.40
N TYR A 102 13.11 -14.71 -24.61
CA TYR A 102 12.46 -15.39 -23.50
C TYR A 102 13.41 -16.39 -22.85
N ARG A 103 13.40 -16.41 -21.53
CA ARG A 103 14.11 -17.41 -20.75
C ARG A 103 13.21 -18.65 -20.61
N HIS A 104 13.66 -19.77 -21.14
CA HIS A 104 12.91 -21.04 -21.11
C HIS A 104 13.33 -21.96 -19.96
N ASP A 105 14.45 -21.66 -19.29
CA ASP A 105 15.08 -22.44 -18.23
C ASP A 105 14.69 -21.96 -16.82
N VAL A 106 13.45 -21.47 -16.66
CA VAL A 106 12.95 -21.07 -15.33
C VAL A 106 12.65 -22.35 -14.55
N PRO A 107 13.33 -22.56 -13.40
CA PRO A 107 13.09 -23.76 -12.60
C PRO A 107 11.68 -23.77 -12.02
N GLU A 108 11.14 -24.94 -11.83
CA GLU A 108 9.90 -25.15 -11.08
C GLU A 108 10.04 -24.64 -9.66
N TRP A 109 8.91 -24.22 -9.06
CA TRP A 109 8.91 -23.82 -7.67
C TRP A 109 9.16 -25.03 -6.78
N ASN A 110 10.23 -24.96 -5.97
CA ASN A 110 10.56 -26.02 -5.02
C ASN A 110 9.88 -25.73 -3.67
N ASP A 111 8.92 -26.57 -3.30
CA ASP A 111 8.23 -26.53 -2.01
C ASP A 111 8.61 -27.71 -1.09
N GLU A 112 9.69 -28.41 -1.40
CA GLU A 112 10.20 -29.54 -0.63
C GLU A 112 10.51 -29.13 0.83
N GLY A 113 10.06 -29.92 1.78
CA GLY A 113 10.22 -29.64 3.21
C GLY A 113 9.21 -28.63 3.79
N THR A 114 8.34 -28.03 2.97
CA THR A 114 7.31 -27.12 3.46
C THR A 114 6.00 -27.85 3.80
N ARG A 115 5.22 -27.27 4.73
CA ARG A 115 3.91 -27.76 5.16
C ARG A 115 2.84 -26.69 5.00
N HIS A 116 1.59 -27.11 4.90
CA HIS A 116 0.49 -26.15 5.06
C HIS A 116 0.56 -25.54 6.46
N PRO A 117 0.41 -24.20 6.59
CA PRO A 117 0.40 -23.57 7.91
C PRO A 117 -0.80 -24.12 8.71
N GLU A 118 -0.52 -24.78 9.82
CA GLU A 118 -1.55 -25.29 10.75
C GLU A 118 -2.21 -24.13 11.52
N GLU A 119 -1.48 -23.03 11.70
CA GLU A 119 -1.83 -21.87 12.51
C GLU A 119 -2.13 -20.64 11.66
N MET A 120 -3.16 -20.67 10.82
CA MET A 120 -3.60 -19.51 10.02
C MET A 120 -3.94 -18.30 10.89
N VAL A 121 -4.28 -18.51 12.15
CA VAL A 121 -4.56 -17.45 13.12
C VAL A 121 -3.35 -16.54 13.32
N LEU A 122 -2.13 -17.08 13.29
CA LEU A 122 -0.88 -16.32 13.46
C LEU A 122 -0.71 -15.32 12.31
N ILE A 123 -0.96 -15.74 11.07
CA ILE A 123 -0.87 -14.89 9.90
C ILE A 123 -1.90 -13.76 9.99
N THR A 124 -3.16 -14.11 10.27
CA THR A 124 -4.26 -13.14 10.36
C THR A 124 -4.03 -12.13 11.48
N GLN A 125 -3.54 -12.59 12.63
CA GLN A 125 -3.23 -11.72 13.77
C GLN A 125 -2.06 -10.79 13.46
N SER A 126 -0.98 -11.32 12.87
CA SER A 126 0.20 -10.53 12.51
C SER A 126 -0.14 -9.44 11.48
N ILE A 127 -1.00 -9.71 10.49
CA ILE A 127 -1.48 -8.69 9.54
C ILE A 127 -2.17 -7.54 10.28
N LYS A 128 -3.05 -7.85 11.24
CA LYS A 128 -3.74 -6.83 12.06
C LYS A 128 -2.75 -6.02 12.91
N GLU A 129 -1.79 -6.71 13.49
CA GLU A 129 -0.79 -6.08 14.34
C GLU A 129 0.12 -5.13 13.55
N VAL A 130 0.59 -5.53 12.36
CA VAL A 130 1.31 -4.63 11.43
C VAL A 130 0.46 -3.40 11.12
N GLY A 131 -0.81 -3.59 10.76
CA GLY A 131 -1.73 -2.47 10.48
C GLY A 131 -1.86 -1.51 11.68
N GLN A 132 -1.99 -2.03 12.90
CA GLN A 132 -2.06 -1.22 14.13
C GLN A 132 -0.77 -0.48 14.44
N ILE A 133 0.37 -1.14 14.29
CA ILE A 133 1.70 -0.53 14.47
C ILE A 133 1.87 0.65 13.49
N MET A 134 1.60 0.41 12.21
CA MET A 134 1.75 1.43 11.19
C MET A 134 0.77 2.59 11.39
N ALA A 135 -0.50 2.33 11.66
CA ALA A 135 -1.49 3.37 11.90
C ALA A 135 -1.21 4.22 13.15
N THR A 136 -0.74 3.59 14.23
CA THR A 136 -0.55 4.26 15.53
C THR A 136 0.78 5.01 15.62
N TYR A 137 1.86 4.41 15.15
CA TYR A 137 3.21 4.94 15.34
C TYR A 137 3.82 5.56 14.07
N VAL A 138 3.38 5.14 12.89
CA VAL A 138 3.93 5.56 11.59
C VAL A 138 2.86 6.29 10.75
N GLY A 139 1.74 6.66 11.37
CA GLY A 139 0.63 7.37 10.73
C GLY A 139 0.94 8.85 10.44
N ILE A 140 -0.10 9.69 10.48
CA ILE A 140 0.00 11.11 10.12
C ILE A 140 0.93 11.89 11.05
N VAL A 141 0.86 11.62 12.37
CA VAL A 141 1.71 12.28 13.37
C VAL A 141 2.81 11.34 13.80
N ARG A 142 4.04 11.68 13.49
CA ARG A 142 5.24 10.89 13.76
C ARG A 142 6.17 11.58 14.76
N SER A 143 6.98 10.81 15.44
CA SER A 143 8.11 11.27 16.26
C SER A 143 9.18 10.19 16.29
N ASP A 144 10.43 10.57 16.58
CA ASP A 144 11.54 9.61 16.69
C ASP A 144 11.24 8.48 17.68
N LEU A 145 10.58 8.82 18.80
CA LEU A 145 10.17 7.83 19.82
C LEU A 145 9.14 6.83 19.26
N ARG A 146 8.12 7.32 18.52
CA ARG A 146 7.10 6.46 17.91
C ARG A 146 7.70 5.57 16.84
N LEU A 147 8.52 6.14 15.96
CA LEU A 147 9.19 5.39 14.88
C LEU A 147 10.10 4.30 15.44
N LYS A 148 10.92 4.61 16.48
CA LYS A 148 11.77 3.62 17.14
C LYS A 148 10.96 2.50 17.80
N ARG A 149 9.83 2.83 18.41
CA ARG A 149 8.93 1.83 19.00
C ARG A 149 8.30 0.93 17.93
N ALA A 150 7.86 1.50 16.82
CA ALA A 150 7.34 0.75 15.67
C ALA A 150 8.39 -0.20 15.11
N TRP A 151 9.61 0.30 14.91
CA TRP A 151 10.75 -0.49 14.43
C TRP A 151 10.98 -1.74 15.27
N ASN A 152 11.12 -1.58 16.57
CA ASN A 152 11.39 -2.71 17.48
C ASN A 152 10.25 -3.76 17.47
N ARG A 153 9.01 -3.34 17.29
CA ARG A 153 7.85 -4.26 17.21
C ARG A 153 7.79 -4.98 15.88
N LEU A 154 8.03 -4.26 14.79
CA LEU A 154 8.00 -4.85 13.44
C LEU A 154 9.15 -5.84 13.25
N ASP A 155 10.28 -5.63 13.92
CA ASP A 155 11.44 -6.53 13.90
C ASP A 155 11.09 -7.93 14.41
N ILE A 156 10.33 -8.00 15.49
CA ILE A 156 9.84 -9.28 16.05
C ILE A 156 8.93 -9.97 15.02
N LEU A 157 7.96 -9.23 14.47
CA LEU A 157 7.03 -9.78 13.47
C LEU A 157 7.75 -10.22 12.19
N TYR A 158 8.80 -9.52 11.81
CA TYR A 158 9.65 -9.90 10.66
C TYR A 158 10.31 -11.26 10.89
N GLU A 159 10.99 -11.43 12.03
CA GLU A 159 11.67 -12.68 12.34
C GLU A 159 10.71 -13.88 12.44
N GLU A 160 9.58 -13.68 13.09
CA GLU A 160 8.54 -14.71 13.22
C GLU A 160 7.96 -15.09 11.84
N THR A 161 7.68 -14.08 11.02
CA THR A 161 7.13 -14.28 9.67
C THR A 161 8.13 -14.97 8.73
N GLU A 162 9.41 -14.59 8.77
CA GLU A 162 10.45 -15.26 7.97
C GLU A 162 10.65 -16.73 8.37
N LYS A 163 10.57 -17.05 9.66
CA LYS A 163 10.60 -18.43 10.14
C LYS A 163 9.38 -19.22 9.64
N LEU A 164 8.19 -18.63 9.77
CA LEU A 164 6.95 -19.23 9.30
C LEU A 164 6.96 -19.42 7.78
N PHE A 165 7.40 -18.43 7.01
CA PHE A 165 7.48 -18.48 5.55
C PHE A 165 8.39 -19.61 5.06
N LYS A 166 9.56 -19.78 5.68
CA LYS A 166 10.53 -20.82 5.28
C LYS A 166 10.02 -22.24 5.47
N CYS A 167 9.14 -22.48 6.44
CA CYS A 167 8.59 -23.82 6.70
C CYS A 167 7.18 -24.03 6.15
N SER A 168 6.56 -23.00 5.57
CA SER A 168 5.20 -23.06 5.06
C SER A 168 5.18 -23.17 3.53
N LYS A 169 4.20 -23.90 2.99
CA LYS A 169 3.85 -23.75 1.58
C LYS A 169 3.46 -22.31 1.28
N ALA A 170 3.98 -21.78 0.19
CA ALA A 170 3.63 -20.42 -0.22
C ALA A 170 2.11 -20.32 -0.43
N SER A 171 1.47 -19.46 0.33
CA SER A 171 0.09 -19.07 0.16
C SER A 171 0.00 -17.56 -0.03
N ARG A 172 -1.14 -17.10 -0.51
CA ARG A 172 -1.38 -15.66 -0.69
C ARG A 172 -1.19 -14.91 0.64
N GLU A 173 -1.75 -15.43 1.71
CA GLU A 173 -1.80 -14.77 3.01
C GLU A 173 -0.41 -14.61 3.63
N ILE A 174 0.43 -15.65 3.57
CA ILE A 174 1.80 -15.56 4.10
C ILE A 174 2.69 -14.64 3.24
N CYS A 175 2.49 -14.65 1.92
CA CYS A 175 3.19 -13.73 1.02
C CYS A 175 2.76 -12.28 1.26
N GLU A 176 1.46 -12.01 1.42
CA GLU A 176 0.95 -10.67 1.75
C GLU A 176 1.48 -10.19 3.10
N LEU A 177 1.48 -11.02 4.14
CA LEU A 177 2.06 -10.67 5.43
C LEU A 177 3.54 -10.29 5.30
N ARG A 178 4.32 -11.11 4.64
CA ARG A 178 5.73 -10.85 4.39
C ARG A 178 5.95 -9.54 3.64
N ASN A 179 5.14 -9.28 2.62
CA ASN A 179 5.21 -8.08 1.81
C ASN A 179 4.87 -6.82 2.60
N ILE A 180 3.79 -6.81 3.39
CA ILE A 180 3.43 -5.62 4.19
C ILE A 180 4.45 -5.31 5.27
N ILE A 181 5.10 -6.31 5.86
CA ILE A 181 6.19 -6.11 6.81
C ILE A 181 7.38 -5.44 6.12
N ASN A 182 7.81 -5.94 4.96
CA ASN A 182 8.91 -5.36 4.19
C ASN A 182 8.62 -3.91 3.77
N VAL A 183 7.41 -3.63 3.28
CA VAL A 183 6.99 -2.26 2.94
C VAL A 183 6.97 -1.38 4.19
N GLY A 184 6.47 -1.88 5.31
CA GLY A 184 6.49 -1.18 6.59
C GLY A 184 7.90 -0.79 7.02
N TYR A 185 8.86 -1.70 6.89
CA TYR A 185 10.27 -1.41 7.15
C TYR A 185 10.83 -0.29 6.28
N LEU A 186 10.57 -0.34 4.98
CA LEU A 186 11.04 0.69 4.05
C LEU A 186 10.47 2.07 4.39
N ILE A 187 9.17 2.13 4.68
CA ILE A 187 8.51 3.38 5.08
C ILE A 187 9.12 3.92 6.39
N MET A 188 9.27 3.08 7.41
CA MET A 188 9.83 3.51 8.69
C MET A 188 11.28 3.97 8.57
N ARG A 189 12.11 3.23 7.83
CA ARG A 189 13.50 3.59 7.59
C ARG A 189 13.62 4.96 6.95
N GLN A 190 12.88 5.20 5.88
CA GLN A 190 12.85 6.50 5.20
C GLN A 190 12.31 7.60 6.11
N ALA A 191 11.28 7.32 6.91
CA ALA A 191 10.74 8.27 7.88
C ALA A 191 11.76 8.62 8.97
N MET A 192 12.55 7.67 9.46
CA MET A 192 13.60 7.88 10.47
C MET A 192 14.80 8.67 9.91
N GLU A 193 15.14 8.46 8.65
CA GLU A 193 16.22 9.18 7.95
C GLU A 193 15.82 10.64 7.62
N ARG A 194 14.55 10.90 7.39
CA ARG A 194 14.03 12.22 7.06
C ARG A 194 13.91 13.10 8.31
N LYS A 195 14.58 14.26 8.29
CA LYS A 195 14.56 15.22 9.40
C LYS A 195 13.76 16.48 9.10
N GLU A 196 13.14 16.53 7.95
CA GLU A 196 12.35 17.66 7.48
C GLU A 196 10.88 17.27 7.39
N SER A 197 10.00 18.05 7.97
CA SER A 197 8.55 17.93 7.77
C SER A 197 8.16 18.65 6.48
N ARG A 198 7.71 17.88 5.49
CA ARG A 198 7.22 18.40 4.20
C ARG A 198 6.05 17.55 3.74
N GLY A 199 4.89 18.16 3.49
CA GLY A 199 3.64 17.45 3.30
C GLY A 199 3.19 16.83 4.62
N LEU A 200 3.12 15.50 4.67
CA LEU A 200 2.73 14.74 5.86
C LEU A 200 3.93 13.95 6.39
N HIS A 201 4.63 14.50 7.32
CA HIS A 201 5.69 13.75 8.02
C HIS A 201 5.89 14.32 9.42
#